data_21d655476abbdda401b793bfe9a51d1f
#
_entry.id   21d655476abbdda401b793bfe9a51d1f
#
_cell.length_a   1.000
_cell.length_b   1.000
_cell.length_c   1.000
_cell.angle_alpha   90.00
_cell.angle_beta   90.00
_cell.angle_gamma   90.00
#
_symmetry.space_group_name_H-M   'P 1'
#
loop_
_entity.id
_entity.type
_entity.pdbx_description
1 polymer ?
#
loop_
_entity_poly.entity_id
_entity_poly.type
_entity_poly.pdbx_seq_one_letter_code
_entity_poly.pdbx_strand_id
1 'polypeptide(L)'
;MRTVCLKLFMVFSLFFPAFWSTFNEDYKMEYYAVFTAAYAALLLYMIFQVWKGKRKKEQRFTLVYLAILILYNGLSLYMNLNYLHWYGEQINNTVAFLFFLVLMAYEDSLGEKEEECIRFFLGCAVLSNVLSIVYYFLGYTAFLICNNHFYFVRLPEDYYEFRHYWIYSHKSDYALMLIGFMAVCIRFRDRFKHRASWFLSMGVFLVALFLSHSWTGFGAAALIFAGAVLDRIDWKKFRFQKIYLLWAGLLAVAGGIAGKLILAERDLLSLGGRREIWSGALKAIRETPTGWGYLFGEALFDATPTWSVNNAHNVFLNAMLRFSVPVGLCFIGMILLIAVYSLVRSRSFLAVGMWIGFFLLLNMDYCLLNYEIGMFLFVIYLVCIYRPKGKEEVWNGMVETKGN
;
A
#
# COMPACT_ATOMS: atom_id res chain seq x y z
N MET A 1 24.01 -11.75 5.61
CA MET A 1 22.84 -12.10 6.43
C MET A 1 21.68 -11.13 6.20
N ARG A 2 21.83 -9.80 6.30
CA ARG A 2 20.78 -8.77 6.04
C ARG A 2 20.10 -8.94 4.68
N THR A 3 20.88 -9.07 3.60
CA THR A 3 20.37 -9.29 2.23
C THR A 3 19.48 -10.54 2.12
N VAL A 4 19.83 -11.62 2.81
CA VAL A 4 19.04 -12.86 2.84
C VAL A 4 17.70 -12.62 3.52
N CYS A 5 17.69 -11.95 4.67
CA CYS A 5 16.45 -11.63 5.38
C CYS A 5 15.54 -10.71 4.57
N LEU A 6 16.09 -9.70 3.87
CA LEU A 6 15.34 -8.85 2.96
C LEU A 6 14.72 -9.66 1.82
N LYS A 7 15.46 -10.58 1.23
CA LYS A 7 14.93 -11.46 0.18
C LYS A 7 13.83 -12.39 0.70
N LEU A 8 14.00 -12.94 1.91
CA LEU A 8 12.96 -13.75 2.56
C LEU A 8 11.69 -12.92 2.82
N PHE A 9 11.84 -11.68 3.33
CA PHE A 9 10.72 -10.75 3.51
C PHE A 9 9.99 -10.49 2.18
N MET A 10 10.72 -10.25 1.09
CA MET A 10 10.13 -10.02 -0.23
C MET A 10 9.39 -11.26 -0.75
N VAL A 11 9.99 -12.45 -0.65
CA VAL A 11 9.34 -13.71 -1.05
C VAL A 11 8.08 -13.94 -0.25
N PHE A 12 8.17 -13.76 1.07
CA PHE A 12 7.05 -13.93 1.95
C PHE A 12 5.89 -13.00 1.62
N SER A 13 6.17 -11.70 1.48
CA SER A 13 5.15 -10.68 1.21
C SER A 13 4.56 -10.75 -0.21
N LEU A 14 5.26 -11.39 -1.16
CA LEU A 14 4.84 -11.42 -2.56
C LEU A 14 4.24 -12.75 -3.02
N PHE A 15 4.39 -13.82 -2.23
CA PHE A 15 3.93 -15.15 -2.63
C PHE A 15 3.06 -15.83 -1.57
N PHE A 16 3.04 -15.32 -0.34
CA PHE A 16 2.27 -15.94 0.70
C PHE A 16 0.84 -15.41 0.74
N PRO A 17 -0.16 -16.31 0.76
CA PRO A 17 -1.57 -15.91 0.70
C PRO A 17 -2.02 -15.20 1.97
N ALA A 18 -2.90 -14.21 1.81
CA ALA A 18 -3.56 -13.55 2.90
C ALA A 18 -4.48 -14.51 3.67
N PHE A 19 -4.66 -14.20 4.95
CA PHE A 19 -5.64 -14.90 5.77
C PHE A 19 -7.02 -14.31 5.57
N TRP A 20 -8.00 -15.18 5.39
CA TRP A 20 -9.39 -14.83 5.45
C TRP A 20 -10.05 -15.64 6.57
N SER A 21 -10.54 -14.98 7.60
CA SER A 21 -11.38 -15.62 8.62
C SER A 21 -12.84 -15.50 8.20
N THR A 22 -13.47 -16.62 7.90
CA THR A 22 -14.92 -16.70 8.06
C THR A 22 -15.17 -16.88 9.55
N PHE A 23 -16.06 -16.06 10.10
CA PHE A 23 -16.44 -16.08 11.51
C PHE A 23 -17.24 -17.35 11.81
N ASN A 24 -16.56 -18.50 11.89
CA ASN A 24 -17.12 -19.74 12.40
C ASN A 24 -16.49 -20.02 13.77
N GLU A 25 -17.30 -20.49 14.71
CA GLU A 25 -16.89 -20.85 16.07
C GLU A 25 -15.73 -21.86 16.13
N ASP A 26 -15.49 -22.61 15.04
CA ASP A 26 -14.38 -23.55 14.87
C ASP A 26 -13.06 -22.92 14.41
N TYR A 27 -12.93 -21.58 14.43
CA TYR A 27 -11.72 -20.90 13.99
C TYR A 27 -10.53 -21.17 14.91
N LYS A 28 -9.64 -22.03 14.48
CA LYS A 28 -8.37 -22.28 15.16
C LYS A 28 -7.34 -21.23 14.76
N MET A 29 -7.07 -20.30 15.64
CA MET A 29 -6.07 -19.23 15.45
C MET A 29 -4.62 -19.73 15.34
N GLU A 30 -4.38 -21.02 15.57
CA GLU A 30 -3.04 -21.59 15.74
C GLU A 30 -2.09 -21.31 14.56
N TYR A 31 -2.55 -21.53 13.32
CA TYR A 31 -1.71 -21.33 12.14
C TYR A 31 -1.53 -19.85 11.81
N TYR A 32 -2.57 -19.03 11.98
CA TYR A 32 -2.46 -17.58 11.82
C TYR A 32 -1.46 -16.99 12.83
N ALA A 33 -1.53 -17.43 14.08
CA ALA A 33 -0.61 -16.99 15.12
C ALA A 33 0.84 -17.39 14.82
N VAL A 34 1.08 -18.63 14.43
CA VAL A 34 2.43 -19.13 14.07
C VAL A 34 2.97 -18.34 12.88
N PHE A 35 2.15 -18.12 11.85
CA PHE A 35 2.56 -17.41 10.67
C PHE A 35 2.86 -15.93 10.92
N THR A 36 1.98 -15.27 11.65
CA THR A 36 2.15 -13.88 12.10
C THR A 36 3.40 -13.73 12.96
N ALA A 37 3.63 -14.67 13.88
CA ALA A 37 4.82 -14.71 14.71
C ALA A 37 6.10 -14.90 13.87
N ALA A 38 6.08 -15.78 12.87
CA ALA A 38 7.22 -16.00 11.98
C ALA A 38 7.53 -14.74 11.14
N TYR A 39 6.51 -14.09 10.59
CA TYR A 39 6.66 -12.84 9.85
C TYR A 39 7.16 -11.70 10.73
N ALA A 40 6.58 -11.53 11.92
CA ALA A 40 7.02 -10.54 12.88
C ALA A 40 8.47 -10.80 13.35
N ALA A 41 8.84 -12.06 13.61
CA ALA A 41 10.20 -12.44 13.96
C ALA A 41 11.19 -12.11 12.83
N LEU A 42 10.82 -12.37 11.58
CA LEU A 42 11.63 -11.99 10.42
C LEU A 42 11.85 -10.48 10.36
N LEU A 43 10.80 -9.68 10.52
CA LEU A 43 10.88 -8.22 10.52
C LEU A 43 11.71 -7.70 11.72
N LEU A 44 11.50 -8.23 12.91
CA LEU A 44 12.29 -7.88 14.10
C LEU A 44 13.77 -8.22 13.93
N TYR A 45 14.07 -9.38 13.36
CA TYR A 45 15.44 -9.74 13.04
C TYR A 45 16.06 -8.79 12.02
N MET A 46 15.31 -8.37 10.99
CA MET A 46 15.76 -7.37 10.03
C MET A 46 16.00 -6.02 10.70
N ILE A 47 15.10 -5.57 11.59
CA ILE A 47 15.26 -4.36 12.40
C ILE A 47 16.59 -4.42 13.17
N PHE A 48 16.85 -5.52 13.85
CA PHE A 48 18.09 -5.72 14.59
C PHE A 48 19.34 -5.69 13.69
N GLN A 49 19.29 -6.29 12.51
CA GLN A 49 20.41 -6.26 11.57
C GLN A 49 20.67 -4.87 10.98
N VAL A 50 19.62 -4.09 10.75
CA VAL A 50 19.74 -2.70 10.27
C VAL A 50 20.20 -1.79 11.40
N TRP A 51 19.73 -1.99 12.62
CA TRP A 51 20.09 -1.20 13.80
C TRP A 51 21.59 -1.25 14.13
N LYS A 52 22.31 -2.32 13.75
CA LYS A 52 23.77 -2.38 13.84
C LYS A 52 24.50 -1.46 12.86
N GLY A 53 23.80 -0.86 11.92
CA GLY A 53 24.38 0.06 10.93
C GLY A 53 24.65 1.46 11.47
N LYS A 54 25.24 2.31 10.63
CA LYS A 54 25.47 3.73 10.96
C LYS A 54 24.17 4.51 10.92
N ARG A 55 23.91 5.33 11.93
CA ARG A 55 22.72 6.19 12.01
C ARG A 55 22.79 7.35 11.02
N LYS A 56 21.66 7.66 10.40
CA LYS A 56 21.48 8.91 9.63
C LYS A 56 21.29 10.09 10.57
N LYS A 57 21.65 11.30 10.10
CA LYS A 57 21.55 12.54 10.89
C LYS A 57 20.12 13.08 11.09
N GLU A 58 19.09 12.47 10.53
CA GLU A 58 17.70 12.96 10.58
C GLU A 58 16.99 12.62 11.90
N GLN A 59 17.38 13.33 12.98
CA GLN A 59 16.89 13.02 14.33
C GLN A 59 15.46 13.50 14.59
N ARG A 60 15.04 14.67 14.06
CA ARG A 60 13.74 15.25 14.38
C ARG A 60 12.55 14.42 13.89
N PHE A 61 12.56 14.00 12.64
CA PHE A 61 11.52 13.15 12.11
C PHE A 61 11.43 11.83 12.88
N THR A 62 12.58 11.20 13.13
CA THR A 62 12.67 9.93 13.86
C THR A 62 12.06 10.04 15.26
N LEU A 63 12.30 11.16 15.97
CA LEU A 63 11.74 11.37 17.30
C LEU A 63 10.22 11.57 17.28
N VAL A 64 9.70 12.38 16.34
CA VAL A 64 8.25 12.58 16.20
C VAL A 64 7.56 11.28 15.82
N TYR A 65 8.13 10.55 14.88
CA TYR A 65 7.62 9.25 14.44
C TYR A 65 7.57 8.25 15.61
N LEU A 66 8.67 8.15 16.36
CA LEU A 66 8.76 7.27 17.53
C LEU A 66 7.74 7.67 18.62
N ALA A 67 7.56 8.97 18.86
CA ALA A 67 6.58 9.46 19.84
C ALA A 67 5.15 9.05 19.46
N ILE A 68 4.76 9.20 18.19
CA ILE A 68 3.43 8.78 17.71
C ILE A 68 3.31 7.25 17.80
N LEU A 69 4.35 6.49 17.47
CA LEU A 69 4.34 5.03 17.56
C LEU A 69 4.22 4.54 19.02
N ILE A 70 4.89 5.20 19.95
CA ILE A 70 4.74 4.92 21.40
C ILE A 70 3.33 5.24 21.86
N LEU A 71 2.79 6.38 21.44
CA LEU A 71 1.41 6.78 21.76
C LEU A 71 0.39 5.78 21.18
N TYR A 72 0.56 5.38 19.93
CA TYR A 72 -0.26 4.36 19.28
C TYR A 72 -0.29 3.06 20.09
N ASN A 73 0.88 2.56 20.50
CA ASN A 73 0.97 1.34 21.28
C ASN A 73 0.46 1.50 22.73
N GLY A 74 0.76 2.64 23.37
CA GLY A 74 0.29 2.93 24.72
C GLY A 74 -1.23 3.03 24.80
N LEU A 75 -1.84 3.76 23.87
CA LEU A 75 -3.31 3.84 23.76
C LEU A 75 -3.92 2.49 23.41
N SER A 76 -3.30 1.74 22.51
CA SER A 76 -3.73 0.40 22.14
C SER A 76 -3.73 -0.54 23.34
N LEU A 77 -2.64 -0.53 24.13
CA LEU A 77 -2.56 -1.33 25.36
C LEU A 77 -3.61 -0.92 26.38
N TYR A 78 -3.79 0.39 26.60
CA TYR A 78 -4.82 0.92 27.49
C TYR A 78 -6.23 0.47 27.08
N MET A 79 -6.56 0.57 25.79
CA MET A 79 -7.87 0.14 25.26
C MET A 79 -8.07 -1.36 25.38
N ASN A 80 -7.03 -2.18 25.15
CA ASN A 80 -7.08 -3.63 25.36
C ASN A 80 -7.38 -4.01 26.80
N LEU A 81 -6.71 -3.36 27.76
CA LEU A 81 -6.89 -3.66 29.19
C LEU A 81 -8.28 -3.25 29.68
N ASN A 82 -8.81 -2.11 29.21
CA ASN A 82 -10.07 -1.56 29.72
C ASN A 82 -11.31 -2.11 28.99
N TYR A 83 -11.17 -2.49 27.71
CA TYR A 83 -12.31 -2.88 26.87
C TYR A 83 -12.22 -4.31 26.34
N LEU A 84 -11.23 -5.08 26.77
CA LEU A 84 -11.03 -6.48 26.41
C LEU A 84 -10.99 -6.72 24.88
N HIS A 85 -10.44 -5.76 24.14
CA HIS A 85 -10.29 -5.87 22.69
C HIS A 85 -9.01 -6.61 22.35
N TRP A 86 -9.06 -7.50 21.36
CA TRP A 86 -7.86 -8.20 20.89
C TRP A 86 -7.29 -7.55 19.62
N TYR A 87 -5.98 -7.29 19.60
CA TYR A 87 -5.34 -6.47 18.56
C TYR A 87 -4.09 -7.12 17.95
N GLY A 88 -4.17 -8.37 17.54
CA GLY A 88 -3.05 -9.03 16.84
C GLY A 88 -2.56 -8.24 15.62
N GLU A 89 -3.45 -7.55 14.93
CA GLU A 89 -3.10 -6.69 13.80
C GLU A 89 -2.34 -5.42 14.20
N GLN A 90 -2.57 -4.89 15.40
CA GLN A 90 -1.76 -3.76 15.89
C GLN A 90 -0.31 -4.14 16.12
N ILE A 91 -0.06 -5.39 16.51
CA ILE A 91 1.30 -5.92 16.62
C ILE A 91 1.97 -5.93 15.25
N ASN A 92 1.27 -6.43 14.22
CA ASN A 92 1.77 -6.43 12.85
C ASN A 92 2.06 -5.00 12.35
N ASN A 93 1.13 -4.08 12.58
CA ASN A 93 1.29 -2.67 12.22
C ASN A 93 2.48 -2.06 12.96
N THR A 94 2.63 -2.32 14.25
CA THR A 94 3.75 -1.83 15.06
C THR A 94 5.08 -2.32 14.53
N VAL A 95 5.19 -3.62 14.24
CA VAL A 95 6.43 -4.21 13.70
C VAL A 95 6.75 -3.64 12.32
N ALA A 96 5.73 -3.44 11.46
CA ALA A 96 5.91 -2.84 10.15
C ALA A 96 6.34 -1.35 10.25
N PHE A 97 5.75 -0.58 11.15
CA PHE A 97 6.16 0.80 11.41
C PHE A 97 7.56 0.91 12.00
N LEU A 98 7.94 0.02 12.92
CA LEU A 98 9.31 -0.06 13.43
C LEU A 98 10.30 -0.41 12.33
N PHE A 99 9.95 -1.35 11.47
CA PHE A 99 10.78 -1.73 10.32
C PHE A 99 11.02 -0.51 9.41
N PHE A 100 9.96 0.22 9.07
CA PHE A 100 10.07 1.43 8.26
C PHE A 100 10.92 2.52 8.93
N LEU A 101 10.72 2.75 10.24
CA LEU A 101 11.52 3.68 11.02
C LEU A 101 13.01 3.35 10.94
N VAL A 102 13.35 2.07 11.08
CA VAL A 102 14.74 1.61 11.04
C VAL A 102 15.31 1.73 9.63
N LEU A 103 14.53 1.43 8.57
CA LEU A 103 14.95 1.67 7.19
C LEU A 103 15.29 3.15 6.94
N MET A 104 14.54 4.06 7.54
CA MET A 104 14.79 5.51 7.40
C MET A 104 15.97 6.00 8.25
N ALA A 105 16.08 5.51 9.47
CA ALA A 105 17.02 6.03 10.47
C ALA A 105 18.48 5.61 10.22
N TYR A 106 18.70 4.56 9.46
CA TYR A 106 20.02 3.97 9.26
C TYR A 106 20.50 4.03 7.82
N GLU A 107 21.79 4.32 7.65
CA GLU A 107 22.48 4.16 6.37
C GLU A 107 22.57 2.68 6.00
N ASP A 108 22.75 2.41 4.71
CA ASP A 108 22.91 1.04 4.20
C ASP A 108 21.78 0.06 4.60
N SER A 109 20.56 0.56 4.78
CA SER A 109 19.42 -0.26 5.22
C SER A 109 19.20 -1.49 4.32
N LEU A 110 19.46 -1.37 3.00
CA LEU A 110 19.42 -2.50 2.06
C LEU A 110 20.69 -3.37 2.08
N GLY A 111 21.75 -2.92 2.78
CA GLY A 111 23.04 -3.60 2.87
C GLY A 111 23.95 -3.32 1.68
N GLU A 112 25.10 -4.02 1.63
CA GLU A 112 26.14 -3.83 0.59
C GLU A 112 25.62 -4.21 -0.82
N LYS A 113 24.68 -5.16 -0.90
CA LYS A 113 24.12 -5.69 -2.15
C LYS A 113 22.76 -5.05 -2.47
N GLU A 114 22.65 -3.75 -2.30
CA GLU A 114 21.38 -3.03 -2.50
C GLU A 114 20.79 -3.20 -3.90
N GLU A 115 21.64 -3.18 -4.93
CA GLU A 115 21.21 -3.37 -6.32
C GLU A 115 20.68 -4.78 -6.56
N GLU A 116 21.31 -5.78 -5.98
CA GLU A 116 20.83 -7.17 -6.04
C GLU A 116 19.46 -7.31 -5.34
N CYS A 117 19.27 -6.64 -4.20
CA CYS A 117 17.98 -6.62 -3.51
C CYS A 117 16.87 -5.98 -4.35
N ILE A 118 17.13 -4.86 -5.01
CA ILE A 118 16.16 -4.16 -5.86
C ILE A 118 15.79 -5.02 -7.07
N ARG A 119 16.79 -5.60 -7.75
CA ARG A 119 16.54 -6.50 -8.88
C ARG A 119 15.77 -7.75 -8.45
N PHE A 120 16.10 -8.32 -7.30
CA PHE A 120 15.39 -9.46 -6.74
C PHE A 120 13.94 -9.11 -6.43
N PHE A 121 13.69 -7.95 -5.79
CA PHE A 121 12.33 -7.46 -5.54
C PHE A 121 11.52 -7.34 -6.84
N LEU A 122 12.07 -6.66 -7.85
CA LEU A 122 11.38 -6.50 -9.14
C LEU A 122 11.11 -7.86 -9.81
N GLY A 123 12.08 -8.77 -9.76
CA GLY A 123 11.92 -10.14 -10.28
C GLY A 123 10.81 -10.90 -9.58
N CYS A 124 10.77 -10.87 -8.25
CA CYS A 124 9.72 -11.50 -7.46
C CYS A 124 8.35 -10.86 -7.71
N ALA A 125 8.27 -9.53 -7.77
CA ALA A 125 7.01 -8.83 -8.06
C ALA A 125 6.46 -9.21 -9.45
N VAL A 126 7.31 -9.25 -10.48
CA VAL A 126 6.91 -9.67 -11.82
C VAL A 126 6.48 -11.14 -11.83
N LEU A 127 7.27 -12.03 -11.22
CA LEU A 127 6.97 -13.47 -11.18
C LEU A 127 5.64 -13.74 -10.45
N SER A 128 5.42 -13.12 -9.30
CA SER A 128 4.16 -13.23 -8.55
C SER A 128 2.96 -12.82 -9.42
N ASN A 129 3.09 -11.73 -10.16
CA ASN A 129 2.00 -11.24 -11.01
C ASN A 129 1.83 -12.07 -12.30
N VAL A 130 2.87 -12.66 -12.84
CA VAL A 130 2.74 -13.66 -13.92
C VAL A 130 1.98 -14.87 -13.42
N LEU A 131 2.33 -15.40 -12.25
CA LEU A 131 1.60 -16.52 -11.62
C LEU A 131 0.14 -16.15 -11.36
N SER A 132 -0.13 -14.93 -10.90
CA SER A 132 -1.47 -14.38 -10.71
C SER A 132 -2.29 -14.41 -12.01
N ILE A 133 -1.71 -13.94 -13.11
CA ILE A 133 -2.36 -13.93 -14.43
C ILE A 133 -2.64 -15.37 -14.91
N VAL A 134 -1.66 -16.27 -14.78
CA VAL A 134 -1.86 -17.69 -15.12
C VAL A 134 -2.98 -18.30 -14.29
N TYR A 135 -3.00 -18.01 -12.99
CA TYR A 135 -4.01 -18.49 -12.06
C TYR A 135 -5.43 -18.03 -12.43
N TYR A 136 -5.56 -16.77 -12.87
CA TYR A 136 -6.82 -16.24 -13.40
C TYR A 136 -7.31 -17.02 -14.63
N PHE A 137 -6.43 -17.29 -15.61
CA PHE A 137 -6.78 -18.05 -16.80
C PHE A 137 -7.06 -19.54 -16.54
N LEU A 138 -6.65 -20.06 -15.39
CA LEU A 138 -7.02 -21.39 -14.89
C LEU A 138 -8.41 -21.39 -14.20
N GLY A 139 -9.12 -20.26 -14.16
CA GLY A 139 -10.47 -20.15 -13.60
C GLY A 139 -10.51 -19.83 -12.11
N TYR A 140 -9.44 -19.24 -11.57
CA TYR A 140 -9.38 -18.88 -10.15
C TYR A 140 -9.17 -17.38 -9.96
N THR A 141 -9.74 -16.82 -8.90
CA THR A 141 -9.65 -15.39 -8.58
C THR A 141 -8.71 -15.09 -7.43
N ALA A 142 -8.60 -15.98 -6.45
CA ALA A 142 -7.72 -15.81 -5.32
C ALA A 142 -7.20 -17.13 -4.76
N PHE A 143 -6.02 -17.04 -4.14
CA PHE A 143 -5.40 -18.07 -3.34
C PHE A 143 -5.23 -17.53 -1.93
N LEU A 144 -5.97 -18.09 -0.98
CA LEU A 144 -6.07 -17.60 0.38
C LEU A 144 -5.84 -18.72 1.37
N ILE A 145 -5.62 -18.38 2.63
CA ILE A 145 -5.72 -19.29 3.75
C ILE A 145 -7.03 -18.99 4.48
N CYS A 146 -7.94 -19.94 4.48
CA CYS A 146 -9.20 -19.85 5.17
C CYS A 146 -9.34 -21.02 6.13
N ASN A 147 -9.65 -20.75 7.41
CA ASN A 147 -9.80 -21.78 8.44
C ASN A 147 -8.65 -22.78 8.47
N ASN A 148 -7.40 -22.30 8.39
CA ASN A 148 -6.17 -23.10 8.40
C ASN A 148 -5.94 -24.00 7.16
N HIS A 149 -6.75 -23.86 6.12
CA HIS A 149 -6.58 -24.58 4.87
C HIS A 149 -6.25 -23.63 3.73
N PHE A 150 -5.42 -24.09 2.80
CA PHE A 150 -5.21 -23.40 1.53
C PHE A 150 -6.49 -23.46 0.72
N TYR A 151 -6.98 -22.30 0.33
CA TYR A 151 -8.26 -22.15 -0.36
C TYR A 151 -8.08 -21.51 -1.72
N PHE A 152 -8.51 -22.23 -2.75
CA PHE A 152 -8.48 -21.79 -4.14
C PHE A 152 -9.86 -21.25 -4.50
N VAL A 153 -9.99 -19.94 -4.52
CA VAL A 153 -11.27 -19.27 -4.85
C VAL A 153 -11.46 -19.31 -6.35
N ARG A 154 -12.51 -19.99 -6.82
CA ARG A 154 -12.87 -20.01 -8.24
C ARG A 154 -13.46 -18.68 -8.69
N LEU A 155 -13.29 -18.37 -9.96
CA LEU A 155 -14.02 -17.26 -10.58
C LEU A 155 -15.53 -17.56 -10.47
N PRO A 156 -16.33 -16.61 -9.97
CA PRO A 156 -17.77 -16.76 -9.95
C PRO A 156 -18.34 -16.76 -11.36
N GLU A 157 -19.50 -17.42 -11.56
CA GLU A 157 -20.18 -17.46 -12.85
C GLU A 157 -20.78 -16.11 -13.25
N ASP A 158 -21.04 -15.24 -12.25
CA ASP A 158 -21.61 -13.93 -12.45
C ASP A 158 -20.55 -12.85 -12.74
N TYR A 159 -20.68 -12.15 -13.88
CA TYR A 159 -19.77 -11.12 -14.35
C TYR A 159 -19.53 -9.98 -13.34
N TYR A 160 -20.51 -9.64 -12.50
CA TYR A 160 -20.40 -8.59 -11.47
C TYR A 160 -19.44 -8.93 -10.33
N GLU A 161 -19.08 -10.19 -10.15
CA GLU A 161 -18.19 -10.67 -9.12
C GLU A 161 -16.76 -10.97 -9.62
N PHE A 162 -16.46 -10.74 -10.89
CA PHE A 162 -15.10 -10.87 -11.44
C PHE A 162 -14.16 -9.90 -10.77
N ARG A 163 -13.53 -10.33 -9.67
CA ARG A 163 -12.62 -9.54 -8.86
C ARG A 163 -11.39 -10.37 -8.59
N HIS A 164 -10.40 -10.26 -9.45
CA HIS A 164 -9.15 -10.96 -9.22
C HIS A 164 -8.32 -10.25 -8.15
N TYR A 165 -7.87 -10.97 -7.12
CA TYR A 165 -7.08 -10.42 -6.02
C TYR A 165 -5.92 -11.32 -5.59
N TRP A 166 -5.64 -12.37 -6.32
CA TRP A 166 -4.46 -13.23 -6.19
C TRP A 166 -4.29 -13.77 -4.76
N ILE A 167 -3.20 -13.36 -4.07
CA ILE A 167 -2.87 -13.73 -2.69
C ILE A 167 -3.36 -12.72 -1.65
N TYR A 168 -4.04 -11.67 -2.07
CA TYR A 168 -4.50 -10.59 -1.19
C TYR A 168 -5.93 -10.84 -0.71
N SER A 169 -6.33 -10.17 0.36
CA SER A 169 -7.66 -10.33 0.95
C SER A 169 -8.76 -9.67 0.12
N HIS A 170 -8.41 -8.66 -0.69
CA HIS A 170 -9.34 -7.90 -1.51
C HIS A 170 -8.67 -7.35 -2.77
N LYS A 171 -9.48 -7.10 -3.81
CA LYS A 171 -8.99 -6.52 -5.08
C LYS A 171 -8.29 -5.17 -4.91
N SER A 172 -8.66 -4.41 -3.89
CA SER A 172 -8.06 -3.09 -3.63
C SER A 172 -6.71 -3.19 -2.97
N ASP A 173 -6.47 -4.20 -2.13
CA ASP A 173 -5.15 -4.52 -1.60
C ASP A 173 -4.22 -4.90 -2.76
N TYR A 174 -4.73 -5.74 -3.66
CA TYR A 174 -3.98 -6.13 -4.84
C TYR A 174 -3.66 -4.92 -5.73
N ALA A 175 -4.65 -4.06 -6.01
CA ALA A 175 -4.46 -2.85 -6.78
C ALA A 175 -3.44 -1.90 -6.10
N LEU A 176 -3.51 -1.73 -4.77
CA LEU A 176 -2.57 -0.92 -3.99
C LEU A 176 -1.13 -1.41 -4.18
N MET A 177 -0.92 -2.72 -4.12
CA MET A 177 0.39 -3.31 -4.34
C MET A 177 0.85 -3.16 -5.79
N LEU A 178 -0.03 -3.39 -6.76
CA LEU A 178 0.29 -3.24 -8.18
C LEU A 178 0.76 -1.83 -8.54
N ILE A 179 0.05 -0.80 -8.08
CA ILE A 179 0.47 0.59 -8.33
C ILE A 179 1.79 0.91 -7.64
N GLY A 180 2.02 0.34 -6.45
CA GLY A 180 3.32 0.42 -5.77
C GLY A 180 4.44 -0.22 -6.58
N PHE A 181 4.23 -1.43 -7.11
CA PHE A 181 5.22 -2.13 -7.96
C PHE A 181 5.49 -1.37 -9.26
N MET A 182 4.46 -0.78 -9.88
CA MET A 182 4.63 0.10 -11.04
C MET A 182 5.50 1.32 -10.70
N ALA A 183 5.26 1.96 -9.56
CA ALA A 183 6.06 3.10 -9.12
C ALA A 183 7.53 2.72 -8.90
N VAL A 184 7.81 1.57 -8.27
CA VAL A 184 9.18 1.03 -8.12
C VAL A 184 9.79 0.71 -9.48
N CYS A 185 9.06 0.06 -10.37
CA CYS A 185 9.50 -0.28 -11.72
C CYS A 185 9.87 0.99 -12.53
N ILE A 186 9.10 2.05 -12.42
CA ILE A 186 9.37 3.35 -13.05
C ILE A 186 10.62 3.99 -12.41
N ARG A 187 10.71 4.01 -11.09
CA ARG A 187 11.82 4.60 -10.33
C ARG A 187 13.16 3.96 -10.69
N PHE A 188 13.17 2.64 -10.87
CA PHE A 188 14.38 1.85 -11.14
C PHE A 188 14.49 1.40 -12.60
N ARG A 189 13.87 2.11 -13.53
CA ARG A 189 13.91 1.80 -14.96
C ARG A 189 15.32 1.57 -15.49
N ASP A 190 16.28 2.39 -15.07
CA ASP A 190 17.68 2.32 -15.52
C ASP A 190 18.42 1.06 -14.99
N ARG A 191 17.80 0.30 -14.09
CA ARG A 191 18.36 -0.95 -13.56
C ARG A 191 17.97 -2.18 -14.36
N PHE A 192 17.08 -2.02 -15.34
CA PHE A 192 16.75 -3.10 -16.27
C PHE A 192 17.85 -3.21 -17.34
N LYS A 193 18.31 -4.45 -17.57
CA LYS A 193 19.34 -4.74 -18.58
C LYS A 193 18.89 -4.33 -19.98
N HIS A 194 17.61 -4.55 -20.29
CA HIS A 194 17.00 -4.25 -21.58
C HIS A 194 15.72 -3.44 -21.40
N ARG A 195 15.48 -2.48 -22.29
CA ARG A 195 14.23 -1.70 -22.30
C ARG A 195 13.00 -2.60 -22.46
N ALA A 196 13.12 -3.65 -23.24
CA ALA A 196 12.04 -4.63 -23.44
C ALA A 196 11.62 -5.30 -22.13
N SER A 197 12.56 -5.66 -21.25
CA SER A 197 12.25 -6.25 -19.93
C SER A 197 11.47 -5.28 -19.04
N TRP A 198 11.76 -3.99 -19.11
CA TRP A 198 11.00 -2.97 -18.39
C TRP A 198 9.57 -2.85 -18.91
N PHE A 199 9.40 -2.77 -20.26
CA PHE A 199 8.06 -2.72 -20.85
C PHE A 199 7.25 -3.98 -20.55
N LEU A 200 7.88 -5.16 -20.59
CA LEU A 200 7.23 -6.42 -20.25
C LEU A 200 6.76 -6.43 -18.80
N SER A 201 7.61 -5.99 -17.87
CA SER A 201 7.24 -5.88 -16.44
C SER A 201 6.06 -4.95 -16.23
N MET A 202 6.07 -3.78 -16.88
CA MET A 202 4.94 -2.83 -16.82
C MET A 202 3.68 -3.43 -17.43
N GLY A 203 3.79 -4.15 -18.55
CA GLY A 203 2.69 -4.87 -19.18
C GLY A 203 2.06 -5.90 -18.25
N VAL A 204 2.89 -6.71 -17.56
CA VAL A 204 2.41 -7.68 -16.55
C VAL A 204 1.59 -6.99 -15.46
N PHE A 205 2.10 -5.90 -14.88
CA PHE A 205 1.37 -5.17 -13.82
C PHE A 205 0.07 -4.56 -14.33
N LEU A 206 0.06 -4.02 -15.56
CA LEU A 206 -1.16 -3.45 -16.16
C LEU A 206 -2.21 -4.52 -16.46
N VAL A 207 -1.79 -5.69 -16.97
CA VAL A 207 -2.70 -6.83 -17.18
C VAL A 207 -3.26 -7.32 -15.85
N ALA A 208 -2.42 -7.48 -14.83
CA ALA A 208 -2.87 -7.87 -13.49
C ALA A 208 -3.86 -6.86 -12.90
N LEU A 209 -3.60 -5.56 -13.07
CA LEU A 209 -4.51 -4.50 -12.66
C LEU A 209 -5.85 -4.55 -13.43
N PHE A 210 -5.80 -4.83 -14.72
CA PHE A 210 -6.99 -5.02 -15.54
C PHE A 210 -7.84 -6.18 -15.01
N LEU A 211 -7.23 -7.32 -14.74
CA LEU A 211 -7.92 -8.49 -14.19
C LEU A 211 -8.49 -8.26 -12.78
N SER A 212 -7.93 -7.34 -12.01
CA SER A 212 -8.45 -6.99 -10.68
C SER A 212 -9.76 -6.22 -10.72
N HIS A 213 -10.17 -5.69 -11.88
CA HIS A 213 -11.34 -4.82 -12.05
C HIS A 213 -11.40 -3.66 -11.02
N SER A 214 -10.23 -3.14 -10.61
CA SER A 214 -10.14 -2.00 -9.70
C SER A 214 -10.10 -0.68 -10.45
N TRP A 215 -11.25 -0.05 -10.67
CA TRP A 215 -11.33 1.27 -11.35
C TRP A 215 -10.54 2.35 -10.62
N THR A 216 -10.58 2.33 -9.30
CA THR A 216 -9.77 3.22 -8.45
C THR A 216 -8.27 2.98 -8.67
N GLY A 217 -7.87 1.71 -8.84
CA GLY A 217 -6.50 1.32 -9.19
C GLY A 217 -6.06 1.87 -10.55
N PHE A 218 -6.93 1.87 -11.56
CA PHE A 218 -6.61 2.49 -12.87
C PHE A 218 -6.40 4.00 -12.74
N GLY A 219 -7.26 4.69 -11.99
CA GLY A 219 -7.08 6.12 -11.70
C GLY A 219 -5.75 6.38 -10.99
N ALA A 220 -5.40 5.56 -10.01
CA ALA A 220 -4.13 5.65 -9.29
C ALA A 220 -2.92 5.38 -10.22
N ALA A 221 -2.99 4.37 -11.09
CA ALA A 221 -1.94 4.09 -12.07
C ALA A 221 -1.75 5.27 -13.04
N ALA A 222 -2.83 5.88 -13.52
CA ALA A 222 -2.76 7.07 -14.37
C ALA A 222 -2.03 8.23 -13.68
N LEU A 223 -2.27 8.46 -12.39
CA LEU A 223 -1.58 9.48 -11.59
C LEU A 223 -0.08 9.19 -11.46
N ILE A 224 0.30 7.92 -11.28
CA ILE A 224 1.72 7.50 -11.23
C ILE A 224 2.40 7.76 -12.59
N PHE A 225 1.76 7.39 -13.69
CA PHE A 225 2.30 7.65 -15.02
C PHE A 225 2.41 9.15 -15.31
N ALA A 226 1.40 9.95 -14.96
CA ALA A 226 1.44 11.39 -15.08
C ALA A 226 2.61 11.98 -14.28
N GLY A 227 2.78 11.58 -13.02
CA GLY A 227 3.91 11.97 -12.20
C GLY A 227 5.26 11.61 -12.83
N ALA A 228 5.38 10.38 -13.37
CA ALA A 228 6.59 9.92 -14.04
C ALA A 228 6.92 10.73 -15.32
N VAL A 229 5.91 11.15 -16.05
CA VAL A 229 6.07 12.03 -17.22
C VAL A 229 6.50 13.43 -16.78
N LEU A 230 5.86 14.00 -15.75
CA LEU A 230 6.19 15.30 -15.20
C LEU A 230 7.63 15.38 -14.67
N ASP A 231 8.14 14.29 -14.08
CA ASP A 231 9.54 14.22 -13.63
C ASP A 231 10.56 14.26 -14.78
N ARG A 232 10.15 13.97 -16.01
CA ARG A 232 11.03 13.99 -17.18
C ARG A 232 11.06 15.33 -17.91
N ILE A 233 10.14 16.23 -17.58
CA ILE A 233 10.08 17.54 -18.20
C ILE A 233 11.20 18.40 -17.63
N ASP A 234 12.08 18.91 -18.47
CA ASP A 234 13.03 19.97 -18.11
C ASP A 234 12.28 21.31 -18.05
N TRP A 235 11.72 21.60 -16.87
CA TRP A 235 10.91 22.81 -16.65
C TRP A 235 11.64 24.11 -16.95
N LYS A 236 12.99 24.13 -16.91
CA LYS A 236 13.79 25.32 -17.23
C LYS A 236 13.87 25.59 -18.74
N LYS A 237 13.80 24.52 -19.54
CA LYS A 237 13.83 24.55 -20.99
C LYS A 237 12.46 24.33 -21.61
N PHE A 238 11.44 24.11 -20.79
CA PHE A 238 10.10 23.85 -21.26
C PHE A 238 9.55 25.08 -21.99
N ARG A 239 9.41 24.95 -23.30
CA ARG A 239 8.70 25.90 -24.13
C ARG A 239 7.35 25.34 -24.49
N PHE A 240 6.30 26.06 -24.13
CA PHE A 240 4.94 25.70 -24.46
C PHE A 240 4.76 25.62 -25.98
N GLN A 241 4.50 24.42 -26.50
CA GLN A 241 4.22 24.21 -27.91
C GLN A 241 2.73 23.96 -28.11
N LYS A 242 2.16 24.48 -29.22
CA LYS A 242 0.73 24.28 -29.54
C LYS A 242 0.32 22.79 -29.60
N ILE A 243 1.28 21.89 -29.91
CA ILE A 243 1.08 20.44 -29.90
C ILE A 243 0.65 19.90 -28.52
N TYR A 244 1.11 20.53 -27.42
CA TYR A 244 0.71 20.12 -26.07
C TYR A 244 -0.75 20.46 -25.78
N LEU A 245 -1.29 21.54 -26.37
CA LEU A 245 -2.73 21.86 -26.33
C LEU A 245 -3.54 20.78 -27.04
N LEU A 246 -3.05 20.32 -28.20
CA LEU A 246 -3.69 19.22 -28.92
C LEU A 246 -3.74 17.93 -28.08
N TRP A 247 -2.62 17.55 -27.48
CA TRP A 247 -2.56 16.37 -26.61
C TRP A 247 -3.42 16.54 -25.34
N ALA A 248 -3.39 17.72 -24.72
CA ALA A 248 -4.27 18.01 -23.58
C ALA A 248 -5.76 17.94 -23.96
N GLY A 249 -6.10 18.46 -25.15
CA GLY A 249 -7.45 18.38 -25.72
C GLY A 249 -7.86 16.92 -25.99
N LEU A 250 -7.02 16.12 -26.60
CA LEU A 250 -7.27 14.69 -26.85
C LEU A 250 -7.43 13.92 -25.54
N LEU A 251 -6.58 14.18 -24.54
CA LEU A 251 -6.70 13.57 -23.22
C LEU A 251 -7.97 14.02 -22.49
N ALA A 252 -8.36 15.28 -22.62
CA ALA A 252 -9.62 15.79 -22.05
C ALA A 252 -10.84 15.13 -22.70
N VAL A 253 -10.83 14.99 -24.04
CA VAL A 253 -11.90 14.28 -24.79
C VAL A 253 -11.94 12.80 -24.41
N ALA A 254 -10.80 12.10 -24.39
CA ALA A 254 -10.71 10.71 -23.98
C ALA A 254 -11.17 10.51 -22.52
N GLY A 255 -10.72 11.40 -21.63
CA GLY A 255 -11.17 11.43 -20.22
C GLY A 255 -12.66 11.73 -20.07
N GLY A 256 -13.18 12.63 -20.91
CA GLY A 256 -14.62 12.94 -20.96
C GLY A 256 -15.48 11.77 -21.47
N ILE A 257 -15.00 11.04 -22.48
CA ILE A 257 -15.68 9.84 -22.99
C ILE A 257 -15.60 8.73 -21.93
N ALA A 258 -14.43 8.47 -21.37
CA ALA A 258 -14.26 7.47 -20.28
C ALA A 258 -15.12 7.86 -19.07
N GLY A 259 -15.12 9.12 -18.68
CA GLY A 259 -15.98 9.66 -17.63
C GLY A 259 -17.47 9.45 -17.91
N LYS A 260 -17.94 9.73 -19.14
CA LYS A 260 -19.34 9.44 -19.52
C LYS A 260 -19.70 7.97 -19.48
N LEU A 261 -18.81 7.09 -19.94
CA LEU A 261 -19.03 5.64 -19.87
C LEU A 261 -19.10 5.16 -18.42
N ILE A 262 -18.21 5.65 -17.56
CA ILE A 262 -18.23 5.34 -16.13
C ILE A 262 -19.50 5.90 -15.45
N LEU A 263 -19.93 7.12 -15.82
CA LEU A 263 -21.13 7.76 -15.32
C LEU A 263 -22.42 7.06 -15.77
N ALA A 264 -22.41 6.46 -16.98
CA ALA A 264 -23.58 5.71 -17.48
C ALA A 264 -23.79 4.40 -16.71
N GLU A 265 -22.72 3.81 -16.17
CA GLU A 265 -22.77 2.56 -15.40
C GLU A 265 -22.77 2.78 -13.87
N ARG A 266 -22.39 3.96 -13.40
CA ARG A 266 -22.28 4.26 -11.97
C ARG A 266 -22.76 5.66 -11.63
N ASP A 267 -23.59 5.75 -10.59
CA ASP A 267 -23.90 7.03 -9.97
C ASP A 267 -22.66 7.54 -9.20
N LEU A 268 -21.94 8.48 -9.83
CA LEU A 268 -20.75 9.11 -9.21
C LEU A 268 -21.11 10.02 -8.05
N LEU A 269 -22.35 10.51 -7.96
CA LEU A 269 -22.79 11.37 -6.85
C LEU A 269 -22.93 10.58 -5.56
N SER A 270 -23.35 9.31 -5.65
CA SER A 270 -23.40 8.40 -4.49
C SER A 270 -22.04 7.75 -4.20
N LEU A 271 -21.05 7.90 -5.10
CA LEU A 271 -19.77 7.19 -5.01
C LEU A 271 -19.94 5.67 -4.80
N GLY A 272 -21.02 5.08 -5.38
CA GLY A 272 -21.39 3.69 -5.18
C GLY A 272 -21.88 3.40 -3.75
N GLY A 273 -22.64 4.33 -3.16
CA GLY A 273 -23.18 4.21 -1.80
C GLY A 273 -22.19 4.57 -0.69
N ARG A 274 -20.97 5.02 -1.04
CA ARG A 274 -19.93 5.33 -0.03
C ARG A 274 -20.27 6.52 0.84
N ARG A 275 -21.01 7.49 0.32
CA ARG A 275 -21.44 8.66 1.09
C ARG A 275 -22.31 8.22 2.27
N GLU A 276 -23.28 7.36 2.02
CA GLU A 276 -24.17 6.78 3.02
C GLU A 276 -23.38 5.92 4.02
N ILE A 277 -22.50 5.05 3.51
CA ILE A 277 -21.63 4.22 4.33
C ILE A 277 -20.73 5.08 5.26
N TRP A 278 -20.10 6.13 4.73
CA TRP A 278 -19.24 7.00 5.55
C TRP A 278 -20.05 7.79 6.59
N SER A 279 -21.27 8.23 6.25
CA SER A 279 -22.17 8.89 7.21
C SER A 279 -22.56 7.94 8.34
N GLY A 280 -22.93 6.70 8.01
CA GLY A 280 -23.22 5.64 8.97
C GLY A 280 -22.01 5.28 9.83
N ALA A 281 -20.82 5.13 9.22
CA ALA A 281 -19.57 4.88 9.93
C ALA A 281 -19.22 5.99 10.93
N LEU A 282 -19.38 7.26 10.55
CA LEU A 282 -19.15 8.39 11.47
C LEU A 282 -20.15 8.40 12.62
N LYS A 283 -21.40 8.00 12.40
CA LYS A 283 -22.40 7.83 13.45
C LYS A 283 -21.96 6.71 14.40
N ALA A 284 -21.62 5.53 13.88
CA ALA A 284 -21.14 4.39 14.66
C ALA A 284 -19.88 4.71 15.47
N ILE A 285 -18.93 5.46 14.91
CA ILE A 285 -17.73 5.94 15.62
C ILE A 285 -18.09 6.85 16.80
N ARG A 286 -19.10 7.73 16.66
CA ARG A 286 -19.57 8.59 17.76
C ARG A 286 -20.26 7.78 18.85
N GLU A 287 -21.02 6.76 18.48
CA GLU A 287 -21.74 5.89 19.41
C GLU A 287 -20.80 4.92 20.13
N THR A 288 -19.73 4.47 19.47
CA THR A 288 -18.75 3.53 20.01
C THR A 288 -17.32 4.04 19.82
N PRO A 289 -16.91 5.11 20.52
CA PRO A 289 -15.58 5.70 20.34
C PRO A 289 -14.44 4.79 20.82
N THR A 290 -14.74 3.76 21.59
CA THR A 290 -13.79 2.73 22.05
C THR A 290 -13.45 1.71 20.98
N GLY A 291 -14.17 1.72 19.87
CA GLY A 291 -14.03 0.76 18.77
C GLY A 291 -14.68 -0.59 19.07
N TRP A 292 -14.75 -1.41 18.06
CA TRP A 292 -15.37 -2.75 18.14
C TRP A 292 -14.36 -3.88 18.43
N GLY A 293 -13.06 -3.60 18.30
CA GLY A 293 -12.02 -4.58 18.55
C GLY A 293 -12.15 -5.84 17.69
N TYR A 294 -12.17 -7.00 18.33
CA TYR A 294 -12.33 -8.29 17.66
C TYR A 294 -13.72 -8.48 17.03
N LEU A 295 -14.74 -7.76 17.48
CA LEU A 295 -16.09 -7.79 16.92
C LEU A 295 -16.22 -7.00 15.61
N PHE A 296 -15.17 -6.30 15.17
CA PHE A 296 -15.22 -5.44 13.98
C PHE A 296 -15.76 -6.15 12.72
N GLY A 297 -15.44 -7.42 12.54
CA GLY A 297 -15.91 -8.18 11.39
C GLY A 297 -17.39 -8.60 11.44
N GLU A 298 -17.98 -8.64 12.64
CA GLU A 298 -19.37 -9.03 12.90
C GLU A 298 -20.27 -7.83 13.12
N ALA A 299 -19.69 -6.73 13.64
CA ALA A 299 -20.44 -5.52 13.94
C ALA A 299 -20.93 -4.87 12.65
N LEU A 300 -22.22 -4.54 12.64
CA LEU A 300 -22.89 -3.83 11.54
C LEU A 300 -23.24 -2.42 11.97
N PHE A 301 -23.14 -1.49 11.03
CA PHE A 301 -23.70 -0.15 11.18
C PHE A 301 -24.59 0.20 9.98
N ASP A 302 -25.60 1.02 10.23
CA ASP A 302 -26.57 1.38 9.24
C ASP A 302 -26.02 2.47 8.32
N ALA A 303 -25.79 2.13 7.07
CA ALA A 303 -25.53 3.10 6.00
C ALA A 303 -26.83 3.85 5.64
N THR A 304 -27.95 3.10 5.57
CA THR A 304 -29.32 3.63 5.43
C THR A 304 -30.25 2.82 6.34
N PRO A 305 -31.51 3.25 6.56
CA PRO A 305 -32.47 2.48 7.37
C PRO A 305 -32.73 1.05 6.88
N THR A 306 -32.40 0.75 5.62
CA THR A 306 -32.64 -0.55 4.99
C THR A 306 -31.36 -1.27 4.59
N TRP A 307 -30.19 -0.69 4.88
CA TRP A 307 -28.90 -1.23 4.45
C TRP A 307 -27.83 -1.05 5.52
N SER A 308 -27.41 -2.15 6.10
CA SER A 308 -26.32 -2.21 7.08
C SER A 308 -25.08 -2.84 6.48
N VAL A 309 -23.92 -2.36 6.87
CA VAL A 309 -22.60 -2.83 6.40
C VAL A 309 -21.66 -3.03 7.58
N ASN A 310 -20.63 -3.87 7.39
CA ASN A 310 -19.64 -4.17 8.41
C ASN A 310 -18.30 -3.42 8.23
N ASN A 311 -18.13 -2.67 7.14
CA ASN A 311 -16.94 -1.88 6.92
C ASN A 311 -17.25 -0.56 6.19
N ALA A 312 -16.43 0.45 6.43
CA ALA A 312 -16.63 1.79 5.88
C ALA A 312 -16.08 1.96 4.46
N HIS A 313 -15.49 0.95 3.84
CA HIS A 313 -14.74 1.10 2.59
C HIS A 313 -13.78 2.31 2.59
N ASN A 314 -13.17 2.54 3.75
CA ASN A 314 -12.22 3.62 4.02
C ASN A 314 -11.31 3.18 5.15
N VAL A 315 -10.02 3.06 4.87
CA VAL A 315 -9.03 2.54 5.84
C VAL A 315 -9.00 3.36 7.13
N PHE A 316 -9.16 4.67 7.02
CA PHE A 316 -9.08 5.58 8.15
C PHE A 316 -10.30 5.47 9.07
N LEU A 317 -11.50 5.39 8.50
CA LEU A 317 -12.73 5.16 9.27
C LEU A 317 -12.73 3.76 9.89
N ASN A 318 -12.29 2.76 9.14
CA ASN A 318 -12.16 1.40 9.64
C ASN A 318 -11.15 1.30 10.80
N ALA A 319 -10.04 2.03 10.74
CA ALA A 319 -9.08 2.08 11.84
C ALA A 319 -9.71 2.64 13.14
N MET A 320 -10.57 3.66 13.02
CA MET A 320 -11.30 4.19 14.18
C MET A 320 -12.38 3.25 14.68
N LEU A 321 -13.16 2.64 13.79
CA LEU A 321 -14.19 1.65 14.15
C LEU A 321 -13.58 0.43 14.83
N ARG A 322 -12.42 -0.02 14.37
CA ARG A 322 -11.78 -1.22 14.86
C ARG A 322 -10.99 -1.00 16.14
N PHE A 323 -10.09 -0.01 16.13
CA PHE A 323 -9.10 0.15 17.19
C PHE A 323 -9.47 1.20 18.23
N SER A 324 -10.52 1.94 18.09
CA SER A 324 -10.93 3.13 18.78
C SER A 324 -10.53 4.43 18.09
N VAL A 325 -11.21 5.52 18.45
CA VAL A 325 -10.89 6.84 17.87
C VAL A 325 -9.45 7.28 18.17
N PRO A 326 -8.94 7.23 19.42
CA PRO A 326 -7.58 7.68 19.70
C PRO A 326 -6.52 6.88 18.95
N VAL A 327 -6.65 5.54 18.91
CA VAL A 327 -5.70 4.66 18.24
C VAL A 327 -5.78 4.83 16.71
N GLY A 328 -7.00 4.94 16.17
CA GLY A 328 -7.21 5.22 14.74
C GLY A 328 -6.63 6.56 14.32
N LEU A 329 -6.74 7.61 15.14
CA LEU A 329 -6.10 8.91 14.87
C LEU A 329 -4.56 8.81 14.89
N CYS A 330 -3.98 8.03 15.79
CA CYS A 330 -2.53 7.76 15.76
C CYS A 330 -2.12 7.06 14.47
N PHE A 331 -2.88 6.05 14.01
CA PHE A 331 -2.64 5.38 12.74
C PHE A 331 -2.70 6.34 11.55
N ILE A 332 -3.73 7.17 11.49
CA ILE A 332 -3.87 8.23 10.46
C ILE A 332 -2.67 9.18 10.52
N GLY A 333 -2.32 9.65 11.72
CA GLY A 333 -1.17 10.51 11.94
C GLY A 333 0.14 9.90 11.44
N MET A 334 0.36 8.60 11.66
CA MET A 334 1.52 7.88 11.16
C MET A 334 1.56 7.87 9.62
N ILE A 335 0.46 7.51 8.96
CA ILE A 335 0.38 7.48 7.49
C ILE A 335 0.61 8.89 6.90
N LEU A 336 -0.02 9.92 7.48
CA LEU A 336 0.17 11.31 7.04
C LEU A 336 1.61 11.79 7.26
N LEU A 337 2.22 11.47 8.39
CA LEU A 337 3.60 11.81 8.69
C LEU A 337 4.57 11.16 7.68
N ILE A 338 4.34 9.88 7.37
CA ILE A 338 5.11 9.15 6.35
C ILE A 338 4.92 9.81 4.97
N ALA A 339 3.68 10.19 4.62
CA ALA A 339 3.38 10.85 3.36
C ALA A 339 4.14 12.18 3.22
N VAL A 340 4.00 13.07 4.21
CA VAL A 340 4.67 14.36 4.22
C VAL A 340 6.19 14.21 4.16
N TYR A 341 6.75 13.36 5.01
CA TYR A 341 8.19 13.12 5.04
C TYR A 341 8.71 12.60 3.68
N SER A 342 8.05 11.58 3.13
CA SER A 342 8.46 10.97 1.88
C SER A 342 8.32 11.93 0.69
N LEU A 343 7.29 12.78 0.64
CA LEU A 343 7.12 13.79 -0.39
C LEU A 343 8.19 14.89 -0.30
N VAL A 344 8.45 15.40 0.90
CA VAL A 344 9.51 16.40 1.13
C VAL A 344 10.88 15.82 0.77
N ARG A 345 11.12 14.56 1.09
CA ARG A 345 12.39 13.89 0.81
C ARG A 345 12.58 13.55 -0.65
N SER A 346 11.55 13.06 -1.32
CA SER A 346 11.59 12.63 -2.71
C SER A 346 11.74 13.80 -3.68
N ARG A 347 10.98 14.87 -3.49
CA ARG A 347 10.87 16.01 -4.41
C ARG A 347 10.58 15.60 -5.86
N SER A 348 9.79 14.54 -6.05
CA SER A 348 9.49 13.89 -7.32
C SER A 348 7.99 13.89 -7.57
N PHE A 349 7.56 14.23 -8.78
CA PHE A 349 6.16 14.12 -9.19
C PHE A 349 5.67 12.69 -9.22
N LEU A 350 6.56 11.71 -9.47
CA LEU A 350 6.24 10.29 -9.34
C LEU A 350 5.77 9.96 -7.92
N ALA A 351 6.48 10.47 -6.90
CA ALA A 351 6.11 10.27 -5.50
C ALA A 351 4.77 10.96 -5.18
N VAL A 352 4.53 12.15 -5.72
CA VAL A 352 3.24 12.85 -5.58
C VAL A 352 2.12 12.03 -6.19
N GLY A 353 2.28 11.58 -7.44
CA GLY A 353 1.29 10.74 -8.13
C GLY A 353 1.02 9.43 -7.39
N MET A 354 2.07 8.79 -6.86
CA MET A 354 1.95 7.58 -6.04
C MET A 354 1.15 7.83 -4.76
N TRP A 355 1.44 8.91 -4.02
CA TRP A 355 0.71 9.22 -2.79
C TRP A 355 -0.75 9.61 -3.03
N ILE A 356 -1.04 10.39 -4.08
CA ILE A 356 -2.43 10.69 -4.45
C ILE A 356 -3.15 9.39 -4.80
N GLY A 357 -2.53 8.50 -5.59
CA GLY A 357 -3.07 7.20 -5.93
C GLY A 357 -3.31 6.31 -4.71
N PHE A 358 -2.38 6.28 -3.76
CA PHE A 358 -2.55 5.56 -2.50
C PHE A 358 -3.69 6.12 -1.67
N PHE A 359 -3.77 7.44 -1.48
CA PHE A 359 -4.87 8.05 -0.75
C PHE A 359 -6.22 7.82 -1.42
N LEU A 360 -6.26 7.78 -2.75
CA LEU A 360 -7.46 7.45 -3.48
C LEU A 360 -7.95 6.03 -3.14
N LEU A 361 -7.06 5.03 -3.17
CA LEU A 361 -7.38 3.66 -2.79
C LEU A 361 -7.73 3.52 -1.31
N LEU A 362 -6.95 4.12 -0.41
CA LEU A 362 -7.17 4.06 1.04
C LEU A 362 -8.51 4.70 1.48
N ASN A 363 -9.03 5.67 0.71
CA ASN A 363 -10.32 6.31 0.99
C ASN A 363 -11.50 5.67 0.27
N MET A 364 -11.27 4.87 -0.76
CA MET A 364 -12.36 4.31 -1.55
C MET A 364 -12.61 2.83 -1.31
N ASP A 365 -11.68 2.18 -0.62
CA ASP A 365 -11.75 0.75 -0.36
C ASP A 365 -11.12 0.39 1.00
N TYR A 366 -11.21 -0.88 1.35
CA TYR A 366 -10.65 -1.44 2.57
C TYR A 366 -9.36 -2.17 2.25
N CYS A 367 -8.24 -1.52 2.46
CA CYS A 367 -6.88 -2.04 2.22
C CYS A 367 -5.98 -1.85 3.46
N LEU A 368 -4.74 -2.34 3.38
CA LEU A 368 -3.74 -2.36 4.45
C LEU A 368 -4.14 -3.24 5.63
N LEU A 369 -4.67 -4.41 5.34
CA LEU A 369 -4.88 -5.46 6.32
C LEU A 369 -3.67 -6.40 6.38
N ASN A 370 -3.40 -6.95 7.55
CA ASN A 370 -2.39 -8.00 7.75
C ASN A 370 -0.97 -7.59 7.31
N TYR A 371 -0.38 -8.34 6.38
CA TYR A 371 1.04 -8.20 5.99
C TYR A 371 1.30 -7.11 4.97
N GLU A 372 0.28 -6.63 4.29
CA GLU A 372 0.39 -5.67 3.20
C GLU A 372 1.03 -4.37 3.67
N ILE A 373 0.81 -3.99 4.93
CA ILE A 373 1.38 -2.75 5.48
C ILE A 373 2.91 -2.75 5.45
N GLY A 374 3.55 -3.89 5.72
CA GLY A 374 5.01 -4.00 5.67
C GLY A 374 5.56 -3.78 4.27
N MET A 375 4.93 -4.41 3.26
CA MET A 375 5.31 -4.25 1.87
C MET A 375 4.97 -2.85 1.34
N PHE A 376 3.81 -2.30 1.71
CA PHE A 376 3.40 -0.94 1.39
C PHE A 376 4.45 0.09 1.85
N LEU A 377 4.88 -0.01 3.10
CA LEU A 377 5.92 0.87 3.66
C LEU A 377 7.27 0.66 2.98
N PHE A 378 7.62 -0.57 2.63
CA PHE A 378 8.85 -0.87 1.89
C PHE A 378 8.85 -0.26 0.48
N VAL A 379 7.73 -0.32 -0.23
CA VAL A 379 7.55 0.35 -1.53
C VAL A 379 7.73 1.86 -1.41
N ILE A 380 7.11 2.49 -0.40
CA ILE A 380 7.29 3.92 -0.12
C ILE A 380 8.76 4.24 0.13
N TYR A 381 9.44 3.43 0.94
CA TYR A 381 10.86 3.59 1.18
C TYR A 381 11.67 3.55 -0.13
N LEU A 382 11.43 2.55 -0.98
CA LEU A 382 12.15 2.40 -2.25
C LEU A 382 11.90 3.58 -3.22
N VAL A 383 10.67 4.03 -3.35
CA VAL A 383 10.30 5.08 -4.31
C VAL A 383 10.71 6.47 -3.83
N CYS A 384 10.48 6.77 -2.56
CA CYS A 384 10.56 8.14 -2.06
C CYS A 384 11.82 8.45 -1.26
N ILE A 385 12.38 7.48 -0.56
CA ILE A 385 13.38 7.74 0.48
C ILE A 385 14.75 7.18 0.12
N TYR A 386 14.77 5.98 -0.47
CA TYR A 386 15.99 5.32 -0.85
C TYR A 386 16.74 6.11 -1.94
N ARG A 387 18.04 6.29 -1.73
CA ARG A 387 18.97 6.91 -2.69
C ARG A 387 20.14 5.95 -2.95
N PRO A 388 20.39 5.59 -4.23
CA PRO A 388 21.53 4.76 -4.59
C PRO A 388 22.85 5.45 -4.23
N LYS A 389 23.82 4.70 -3.71
CA LYS A 389 25.17 5.17 -3.48
C LYS A 389 25.78 5.68 -4.79
N GLY A 390 26.53 6.76 -4.76
CA GLY A 390 27.23 7.35 -5.92
C GLY A 390 26.43 8.41 -6.70
N LYS A 391 25.15 8.70 -6.35
CA LYS A 391 24.42 9.83 -6.94
C LYS A 391 24.31 11.06 -6.01
N GLU A 392 24.84 11.00 -4.81
CA GLU A 392 24.82 12.15 -3.88
C GLU A 392 25.70 13.31 -4.33
N GLU A 393 26.85 13.03 -4.97
CA GLU A 393 27.78 14.09 -5.41
C GLU A 393 27.23 14.96 -6.55
N VAL A 394 26.43 14.39 -7.44
CA VAL A 394 25.88 15.14 -8.59
C VAL A 394 24.79 16.14 -8.17
N TRP A 395 24.08 15.89 -7.05
CA TRP A 395 23.01 16.75 -6.57
C TRP A 395 23.51 17.91 -5.69
N ASN A 396 24.51 17.66 -4.86
CA ASN A 396 25.14 18.69 -4.02
C ASN A 396 25.95 19.67 -4.89
N GLY A 397 26.61 19.20 -5.94
CA GLY A 397 27.34 20.05 -6.90
C GLY A 397 26.44 21.02 -7.70
N MET A 398 25.12 20.75 -7.86
CA MET A 398 24.20 21.70 -8.52
C MET A 398 23.69 22.81 -7.59
N VAL A 399 23.86 22.66 -6.28
CA VAL A 399 23.44 23.68 -5.28
C VAL A 399 24.62 24.59 -4.93
N GLU A 400 25.85 24.09 -4.93
CA GLU A 400 27.04 24.86 -4.55
C GLU A 400 27.63 25.74 -5.67
N THR A 401 27.28 25.51 -6.94
CA THR A 401 27.76 26.34 -8.06
C THR A 401 26.97 27.67 -8.27
N LYS A 402 26.17 28.11 -7.31
CA LYS A 402 25.47 29.40 -7.34
C LYS A 402 25.86 30.38 -6.23
N GLY A 403 27.03 30.22 -5.66
CA GLY A 403 27.58 31.10 -4.64
C GLY A 403 29.00 31.57 -4.98
N ASN A 404 29.22 32.13 -6.21
CA ASN A 404 30.36 33.00 -6.54
C ASN A 404 29.93 33.97 -7.62
#